data_60ca5cf24f703d41b5e9abca51727bbc
#
_entry.id   60ca5cf24f703d41b5e9abca51727bbc
#
_cell.length_a   1.000
_cell.length_b   1.000
_cell.length_c   1.000
_cell.angle_alpha   90.00
_cell.angle_beta   90.00
_cell.angle_gamma   90.00
#
_symmetry.space_group_name_H-M   'P 1'
#
loop_
_entity.id
_entity.type
_entity.pdbx_description
1 polymer ?
#
loop_
_entity_poly.entity_id
_entity_poly.type
_entity_poly.pdbx_seq_one_letter_code
_entity_poly.pdbx_strand_id
1 'polypeptide(L)'
;MPTITISMPASRLAAAEPRIDQFIDDTVKTCMEIMEVTADKVQITFLPAHEKFHGRPANVHVTYRGKASRTREVVERFMERLEAVFIPAFGFPPRIRCLPNDETKLSARN
;
A
#
# COMPACT_ATOMS: atom_id res chain seq x y z
N MET A 1 -2.62 6.31 -10.68
CA MET A 1 -2.10 6.86 -9.41
C MET A 1 -2.37 5.86 -8.30
N PRO A 2 -1.33 5.20 -7.77
CA PRO A 2 -1.53 4.29 -6.65
C PRO A 2 -1.85 5.05 -5.37
N THR A 3 -2.93 4.66 -4.73
CA THR A 3 -3.30 5.17 -3.42
C THR A 3 -3.28 4.00 -2.45
N ILE A 4 -2.42 4.09 -1.45
CA ILE A 4 -2.18 3.03 -0.48
C ILE A 4 -2.67 3.50 0.88
N THR A 5 -3.62 2.78 1.45
CA THR A 5 -4.16 3.06 2.78
C THR A 5 -3.83 1.88 3.68
N ILE A 6 -3.16 2.16 4.78
CA ILE A 6 -2.70 1.14 5.72
C ILE A 6 -3.39 1.39 7.06
N SER A 7 -4.20 0.43 7.50
CA SER A 7 -4.87 0.50 8.80
C SER A 7 -4.37 -0.60 9.73
N MET A 8 -4.13 -0.25 10.97
CA MET A 8 -3.74 -1.17 12.03
C MET A 8 -4.00 -0.55 13.39
N PRO A 9 -3.99 -1.33 14.47
CA PRO A 9 -4.17 -0.77 15.80
C PRO A 9 -3.17 0.35 16.09
N ALA A 10 -3.63 1.42 16.73
CA ALA A 10 -2.82 2.61 17.00
C ALA A 10 -1.51 2.29 17.72
N SER A 11 -1.52 1.32 18.63
CA SER A 11 -0.32 0.91 19.37
C SER A 11 0.76 0.32 18.45
N ARG A 12 0.36 -0.40 17.41
CA ARG A 12 1.29 -0.99 16.45
C ARG A 12 1.90 0.06 15.53
N LEU A 13 1.12 1.07 15.15
CA LEU A 13 1.64 2.22 14.41
C LEU A 13 2.67 2.98 15.25
N ALA A 14 2.35 3.25 16.51
CA ALA A 14 3.26 3.95 17.41
C ALA A 14 4.57 3.18 17.59
N ALA A 15 4.51 1.86 17.74
CA ALA A 15 5.68 1.01 17.88
C ALA A 15 6.58 1.02 16.64
N ALA A 16 6.01 1.23 15.47
CA ALA A 16 6.74 1.24 14.20
C ALA A 16 7.28 2.63 13.82
N GLU A 17 6.98 3.67 14.60
CA GLU A 17 7.33 5.06 14.28
C GLU A 17 8.77 5.25 13.78
N PRO A 18 9.82 4.67 14.41
CA PRO A 18 11.19 4.85 13.93
C PRO A 18 11.46 4.26 12.55
N ARG A 19 10.59 3.39 12.04
CA ARG A 19 10.77 2.69 10.76
C ARG A 19 9.82 3.18 9.67
N ILE A 20 8.91 4.09 9.99
CA ILE A 20 7.87 4.52 9.05
C ILE A 20 8.45 5.27 7.85
N ASP A 21 9.42 6.17 8.06
CA ASP A 21 10.01 6.91 6.96
C ASP A 21 10.68 5.99 5.95
N GLN A 22 11.42 4.99 6.41
CA GLN A 22 12.04 4.01 5.54
C GLN A 22 10.99 3.16 4.81
N PHE A 23 9.92 2.80 5.50
CA PHE A 23 8.83 2.06 4.88
C PHE A 23 8.17 2.87 3.75
N ILE A 24 7.95 4.16 3.97
CA ILE A 24 7.39 5.06 2.95
C ILE A 24 8.32 5.11 1.75
N ASP A 25 9.62 5.34 1.96
CA ASP A 25 10.59 5.41 0.87
C ASP A 25 10.62 4.10 0.05
N ASP A 26 10.66 2.97 0.73
CA ASP A 26 10.71 1.66 0.08
C ASP A 26 9.41 1.37 -0.69
N THR A 27 8.27 1.79 -0.15
CA THR A 27 6.98 1.62 -0.80
C THR A 27 6.86 2.49 -2.04
N VAL A 28 7.31 3.75 -1.98
CA VAL A 28 7.34 4.64 -3.14
C VAL A 28 8.23 4.04 -4.23
N LYS A 29 9.41 3.55 -3.89
CA LYS A 29 10.31 2.88 -4.85
C LYS A 29 9.67 1.67 -5.50
N THR A 30 8.95 0.87 -4.71
CA THR A 30 8.23 -0.30 -5.22
C THR A 30 7.19 0.12 -6.26
N CYS A 31 6.43 1.17 -5.98
CA CYS A 31 5.45 1.69 -6.93
C CYS A 31 6.12 2.18 -8.22
N MET A 32 7.23 2.89 -8.10
CA MET A 32 7.97 3.40 -9.27
C MET A 32 8.51 2.27 -10.14
N GLU A 33 9.10 1.27 -9.53
CA GLU A 33 9.74 0.17 -10.25
C GLU A 33 8.74 -0.80 -10.89
N ILE A 34 7.68 -1.14 -10.17
CA ILE A 34 6.74 -2.19 -10.62
C ILE A 34 5.52 -1.61 -11.32
N MET A 35 4.96 -0.52 -10.80
CA MET A 35 3.77 0.10 -11.37
C MET A 35 4.10 1.20 -12.39
N GLU A 36 5.37 1.51 -12.56
CA GLU A 36 5.88 2.46 -13.55
C GLU A 36 5.24 3.85 -13.40
N VAL A 37 5.24 4.36 -12.18
CA VAL A 37 4.75 5.70 -11.87
C VAL A 37 5.87 6.56 -11.31
N THR A 38 5.66 7.88 -11.33
CA THR A 38 6.57 8.81 -10.66
C THR A 38 6.20 8.97 -9.20
N ALA A 39 7.15 9.38 -8.37
CA ALA A 39 6.95 9.47 -6.92
C ALA A 39 5.77 10.37 -6.54
N ASP A 40 5.55 11.47 -7.28
CA ASP A 40 4.47 12.43 -7.03
C ASP A 40 3.07 11.84 -7.26
N LYS A 41 2.98 10.67 -7.89
CA LYS A 41 1.72 9.99 -8.15
C LYS A 41 1.35 8.97 -7.07
N VAL A 42 2.24 8.73 -6.11
CA VAL A 42 2.00 7.75 -5.03
C VAL A 42 1.47 8.46 -3.81
N GLN A 43 0.38 7.95 -3.26
CA GLN A 43 -0.16 8.44 -1.99
C GLN A 43 -0.19 7.32 -0.97
N ILE A 44 0.35 7.56 0.22
CA ILE A 44 0.38 6.60 1.32
C ILE A 44 -0.25 7.26 2.54
N THR A 45 -1.24 6.61 3.12
CA THR A 45 -1.95 7.10 4.30
C THR A 45 -1.98 6.01 5.37
N PHE A 46 -1.69 6.38 6.61
CA PHE A 46 -1.80 5.47 7.75
C PHE A 46 -3.03 5.84 8.57
N LEU A 47 -3.87 4.84 8.87
CA LEU A 47 -5.07 5.03 9.67
C LEU A 47 -4.95 4.21 10.96
N PRO A 48 -4.89 4.87 12.13
CA PRO A 48 -4.92 4.15 13.39
C PRO A 48 -6.32 3.58 13.61
N ALA A 49 -6.37 2.29 13.96
CA ALA A 49 -7.61 1.58 14.23
C ALA A 49 -7.73 1.26 15.71
N HIS A 50 -8.92 0.79 16.10
CA HIS A 50 -9.17 0.35 17.47
C HIS A 50 -8.29 -0.85 17.82
N GLU A 51 -7.90 -0.95 19.10
CA GLU A 51 -7.06 -2.07 19.57
C GLU A 51 -7.78 -3.41 19.51
N LYS A 52 -9.10 -3.41 19.59
CA LYS A 52 -9.91 -4.62 19.43
C LYS A 52 -10.31 -4.76 17.96
N PHE A 53 -10.06 -5.93 17.39
CA PHE A 53 -10.38 -6.21 16.01
C PHE A 53 -10.68 -7.70 15.83
N HIS A 54 -11.25 -8.03 14.67
CA HIS A 54 -11.45 -9.39 14.24
C HIS A 54 -10.75 -9.57 12.90
N GLY A 55 -10.00 -10.65 12.73
CA GLY A 55 -9.25 -10.92 11.52
C GLY A 55 -7.78 -10.53 11.65
N ARG A 56 -7.18 -10.08 10.54
CA ARG A 56 -5.77 -9.67 10.55
C ARG A 56 -5.61 -8.27 11.14
N PRO A 57 -4.53 -8.03 11.90
CA PRO A 57 -4.34 -6.73 12.54
C PRO A 57 -4.07 -5.60 11.55
N ALA A 58 -3.45 -5.87 10.41
CA ALA A 58 -3.16 -4.84 9.42
C ALA A 58 -3.84 -5.12 8.10
N ASN A 59 -4.41 -4.08 7.51
CA ASN A 59 -5.01 -4.12 6.19
C ASN A 59 -4.38 -3.06 5.31
N VAL A 60 -3.90 -3.48 4.14
CA VAL A 60 -3.33 -2.59 3.13
C VAL A 60 -4.27 -2.61 1.93
N HIS A 61 -4.88 -1.47 1.68
CA HIS A 61 -5.75 -1.25 0.53
C HIS A 61 -5.01 -0.43 -0.51
N VAL A 62 -4.90 -0.96 -1.72
CA VAL A 62 -4.26 -0.27 -2.83
C VAL A 62 -5.29 -0.10 -3.93
N THR A 63 -5.52 1.15 -4.34
CA THR A 63 -6.28 1.45 -5.54
C THR A 63 -5.34 2.03 -6.58
N TYR A 64 -5.55 1.68 -7.83
CA TYR A 64 -4.69 2.13 -8.94
C TYR A 64 -5.50 2.17 -10.23
N ARG A 65 -4.99 2.86 -11.23
CA ARG A 65 -5.63 2.88 -12.54
C ARG A 65 -5.39 1.55 -13.25
N GLY A 66 -6.48 0.92 -13.71
CA GLY A 66 -6.40 -0.26 -14.54
C GLY A 66 -5.85 0.10 -15.91
N LYS A 67 -4.70 -0.47 -16.26
CA LYS A 67 -4.05 -0.33 -17.57
C LYS A 67 -3.67 -1.70 -18.10
N ALA A 68 -3.59 -1.83 -19.41
CA ALA A 68 -3.19 -3.08 -20.03
C ALA A 68 -1.81 -3.56 -19.54
N SER A 69 -0.90 -2.65 -19.23
CA SER A 69 0.44 -2.96 -18.71
C SER A 69 0.43 -3.49 -17.26
N ARG A 70 -0.67 -3.30 -16.52
CA ARG A 70 -0.81 -3.77 -15.15
C ARG A 70 -1.54 -5.09 -15.12
N THR A 71 -0.84 -6.12 -15.58
CA THR A 71 -1.34 -7.48 -15.65
C THR A 71 -1.45 -8.09 -14.25
N ARG A 72 -2.10 -9.23 -14.15
CA ARG A 72 -2.18 -9.98 -12.89
C ARG A 72 -0.80 -10.27 -12.32
N GLU A 73 0.14 -10.66 -13.16
CA GLU A 73 1.51 -10.97 -12.77
C GLU A 73 2.23 -9.73 -12.20
N VAL A 74 2.03 -8.57 -12.82
CA VAL A 74 2.59 -7.31 -12.33
C VAL A 74 2.02 -6.97 -10.96
N VAL A 75 0.71 -7.09 -10.77
CA VAL A 75 0.06 -6.80 -9.50
C VAL A 75 0.48 -7.79 -8.41
N GLU A 76 0.61 -9.07 -8.74
CA GLU A 76 1.09 -10.07 -7.78
C GLU A 76 2.53 -9.77 -7.34
N ARG A 77 3.40 -9.39 -8.27
CA ARG A 77 4.78 -9.00 -7.94
C ARG A 77 4.81 -7.75 -7.06
N PHE A 78 3.92 -6.81 -7.33
CA PHE A 78 3.78 -5.62 -6.50
C PHE A 78 3.39 -5.98 -5.07
N MET A 79 2.41 -6.86 -4.90
CA MET A 79 1.97 -7.30 -3.56
C MET A 79 3.06 -8.05 -2.81
N GLU A 80 3.82 -8.90 -3.49
CA GLU A 80 4.96 -9.60 -2.89
C GLU A 80 6.03 -8.63 -2.39
N ARG A 81 6.36 -7.64 -3.20
CA ARG A 81 7.34 -6.61 -2.82
C ARG A 81 6.84 -5.77 -1.67
N LEU A 82 5.56 -5.40 -1.70
CA LEU A 82 4.95 -4.62 -0.62
C LEU A 82 4.96 -5.38 0.70
N GLU A 83 4.66 -6.68 0.67
CA GLU A 83 4.76 -7.53 1.86
C GLU A 83 6.19 -7.62 2.36
N ALA A 84 7.16 -7.79 1.47
CA ALA A 84 8.58 -7.86 1.82
C ALA A 84 9.10 -6.57 2.46
N VAL A 85 8.53 -5.43 2.10
CA VAL A 85 8.86 -4.13 2.69
C VAL A 85 8.12 -3.93 4.02
N PHE A 86 6.89 -4.44 4.11
CA PHE A 86 6.03 -4.27 5.28
C PHE A 86 6.53 -5.04 6.52
N ILE A 87 6.89 -6.29 6.35
CA ILE A 87 7.26 -7.16 7.48
C ILE A 87 8.43 -6.60 8.31
N PRO A 88 9.54 -6.14 7.71
CA PRO A 88 10.63 -5.55 8.50
C PRO A 88 10.22 -4.30 9.27
N ALA A 89 9.27 -3.53 8.75
CA ALA A 89 8.82 -2.29 9.38
C ALA A 89 7.87 -2.56 10.54
N PHE A 90 6.95 -3.52 10.40
CA PHE A 90 5.87 -3.73 11.37
C PHE A 90 5.94 -5.05 12.13
N GLY A 91 6.73 -6.00 11.68
CA GLY A 91 6.99 -7.25 12.39
C GLY A 91 5.97 -8.37 12.14
N PHE A 92 5.04 -8.20 11.20
CA PHE A 92 4.04 -9.22 10.88
C PHE A 92 3.51 -8.99 9.46
N PRO A 93 2.95 -10.02 8.80
CA PRO A 93 2.43 -9.86 7.44
C PRO A 93 1.09 -9.13 7.42
N PRO A 94 0.87 -8.26 6.44
CA PRO A 94 -0.39 -7.56 6.27
C PRO A 94 -1.37 -8.37 5.43
N ARG A 95 -2.64 -7.96 5.46
CA ARG A 95 -3.61 -8.36 4.45
C ARG A 95 -3.62 -7.31 3.35
N ILE A 96 -3.27 -7.70 2.12
CA ILE A 96 -3.17 -6.78 1.00
C ILE A 96 -4.30 -7.02 0.02
N ARG A 97 -4.97 -5.94 -0.38
CA ARG A 97 -6.01 -5.95 -1.42
C ARG A 97 -5.70 -4.86 -2.42
N CYS A 98 -5.61 -5.26 -3.69
CA CYS A 98 -5.38 -4.33 -4.80
C CYS A 98 -6.61 -4.29 -5.68
N LEU A 99 -7.13 -3.09 -5.91
CA LEU A 99 -8.36 -2.86 -6.65
C LEU A 99 -8.10 -1.89 -7.79
N PRO A 100 -8.21 -2.34 -9.05
CA PRO A 100 -8.06 -1.44 -10.18
C PRO A 100 -9.27 -0.54 -10.34
N ASN A 101 -9.02 0.74 -10.65
CA ASN A 101 -10.06 1.67 -11.06
C ASN A 101 -10.19 1.62 -12.58
N ASP A 102 -11.43 1.62 -13.05
CA ASP A 102 -11.71 1.71 -14.49
C ASP A 102 -11.40 3.14 -14.96
N GLU A 103 -10.38 3.29 -15.80
CA GLU A 103 -9.95 4.59 -16.33
C GLU A 103 -11.09 5.34 -17.05
N THR A 104 -11.99 4.60 -17.71
CA THR A 104 -13.08 5.21 -18.46
C THR A 104 -14.14 5.83 -17.56
N LYS A 105 -14.16 5.43 -16.29
CA LYS A 105 -15.14 5.89 -15.30
C LYS A 105 -14.53 6.81 -14.25
N LEU A 106 -13.23 6.98 -14.29
CA LEU A 106 -12.53 7.82 -13.32
C LEU A 106 -12.62 9.29 -13.70
N SER A 107 -13.08 10.11 -12.76
CA SER A 107 -12.97 11.55 -12.83
C SER A 107 -12.09 12.02 -11.70
N ALA A 108 -11.11 12.85 -12.01
CA ALA A 108 -10.15 13.30 -11.02
C ALA A 108 -9.88 14.79 -11.18
N ARG A 109 -9.57 15.43 -10.03
CA ARG A 109 -9.25 16.85 -9.98
C ARG A 109 -8.03 17.10 -9.10
N ASN A 110 -6.93 16.91 -9.41
CA ASN A 110 -5.64 16.93 -8.69
C ASN A 110 -5.05 15.55 -8.61
#